data_792005e8cf2ba6bd3a06a7cf415516e4
#
_entry.id   792005e8cf2ba6bd3a06a7cf415516e4
#
_cell.length_a   1.000
_cell.length_b   1.000
_cell.length_c   1.000
_cell.angle_alpha   90.00
_cell.angle_beta   90.00
_cell.angle_gamma   90.00
#
_symmetry.space_group_name_H-M   'P 1'
#
loop_
_entity.id
_entity.type
_entity.pdbx_description
1 polymer ?
#
loop_
_entity_poly.entity_id
_entity_poly.type
_entity_poly.pdbx_seq_one_letter_code
_entity_poly.pdbx_strand_id
1 'polypeptide(L)' 'RLVDRDRQVKIYQALEKLGDISLTPIREYLGEEYSYDEIRLVRGRWRHKNQM' A
#
# COMPACT_ATOMS: atom_id res chain seq x y z
N ARG A 1 1.50 2.38 -15.26
CA ARG A 1 1.34 3.70 -14.69
C ARG A 1 2.02 3.83 -13.37
N LEU A 2 2.70 4.91 -13.19
CA LEU A 2 3.48 5.12 -11.98
C LEU A 2 2.63 5.71 -10.87
N VAL A 3 2.88 5.22 -9.68
CA VAL A 3 2.27 5.77 -8.48
C VAL A 3 3.18 6.87 -7.96
N ASP A 4 2.58 7.99 -7.57
CA ASP A 4 3.34 9.08 -7.01
C ASP A 4 4.17 8.58 -5.83
N ARG A 5 5.40 9.05 -5.74
CA ARG A 5 6.30 8.59 -4.69
C ARG A 5 5.73 8.86 -3.30
N ASP A 6 5.18 10.04 -3.10
CA ASP A 6 4.63 10.38 -1.79
C ASP A 6 3.51 9.43 -1.41
N ARG A 7 2.66 9.11 -2.36
CA ARG A 7 1.57 8.19 -2.11
C ARG A 7 2.11 6.79 -1.85
N GLN A 8 3.13 6.40 -2.59
CA GLN A 8 3.73 5.09 -2.42
C GLN A 8 4.32 4.94 -1.01
N VAL A 9 4.99 5.98 -0.54
CA VAL A 9 5.57 5.95 0.79
C VAL A 9 4.49 5.80 1.86
N LYS A 10 3.40 6.52 1.68
CA LYS A 10 2.31 6.43 2.66
C LYS A 10 1.68 5.04 2.67
N ILE A 11 1.56 4.44 1.50
CA ILE A 11 1.03 3.08 1.45
C ILE A 11 2.00 2.11 2.11
N TYR A 12 3.29 2.28 1.88
CA TYR A 12 4.30 1.45 2.54
C TYR A 12 4.18 1.55 4.06
N GLN A 13 4.02 2.76 4.55
CA GLN A 13 3.90 2.96 5.99
C GLN A 13 2.67 2.28 6.54
N ALA A 14 1.57 2.35 5.80
CA ALA A 14 0.35 1.68 6.23
C ALA A 14 0.53 0.17 6.24
N LEU A 15 1.21 -0.36 5.23
CA LEU A 15 1.46 -1.79 5.16
C LEU A 15 2.32 -2.26 6.32
N GLU A 16 3.32 -1.48 6.68
CA GLU A 16 4.17 -1.85 7.80
C GLU A 16 3.42 -1.78 9.12
N LYS A 17 2.52 -0.83 9.22
CA LYS A 17 1.80 -0.63 10.47
C LYS A 17 0.66 -1.64 10.62
N LEU A 18 -0.05 -1.92 9.55
CA LEU A 18 -1.24 -2.74 9.60
C LEU A 18 -1.06 -4.13 9.01
N GLY A 19 0.03 -4.34 8.29
CA GLY A 19 0.27 -5.63 7.65
C GLY A 19 -0.36 -5.66 6.27
N ASP A 20 -0.02 -6.71 5.52
CA ASP A 20 -0.50 -6.84 4.15
C ASP A 20 -1.48 -8.00 3.97
N ILE A 21 -2.05 -8.47 5.06
CA ILE A 21 -2.98 -9.58 5.01
C ILE A 21 -4.29 -9.17 4.35
N SER A 22 -4.75 -7.97 4.67
CA SER A 22 -6.00 -7.45 4.13
C SER A 22 -5.80 -6.02 3.68
N LEU A 23 -6.44 -5.65 2.59
CA LEU A 23 -6.34 -4.29 2.07
C LEU A 23 -7.36 -3.35 2.67
N THR A 24 -8.42 -3.89 3.25
CA THR A 24 -9.49 -3.07 3.78
C THR A 24 -8.99 -2.10 4.86
N PRO A 25 -8.29 -2.56 5.90
CA PRO A 25 -7.79 -1.62 6.90
C PRO A 25 -6.77 -0.65 6.31
N ILE A 26 -6.01 -1.09 5.31
CA ILE A 26 -5.05 -0.20 4.67
C ILE A 26 -5.77 0.96 4.01
N ARG A 27 -6.82 0.65 3.24
CA ARG A 27 -7.55 1.69 2.55
C ARG A 27 -8.26 2.62 3.52
N GLU A 28 -8.79 2.08 4.60
CA GLU A 28 -9.44 2.91 5.60
C GLU A 28 -8.44 3.83 6.29
N TYR A 29 -7.25 3.33 6.50
CA TYR A 29 -6.21 4.12 7.12
C TYR A 29 -5.78 5.28 6.21
N LEU A 30 -5.67 4.98 4.91
CA LEU A 30 -5.19 5.98 3.94
C LEU A 30 -6.28 6.94 3.51
N GLY A 31 -7.51 6.49 3.48
CA GLY A 31 -8.63 7.32 3.06
C GLY A 31 -9.06 7.04 1.64
N GLU A 32 -10.12 7.72 1.24
CA GLU A 32 -10.72 7.48 -0.07
C GLU A 32 -9.87 7.98 -1.22
N GLU A 33 -8.86 8.76 -0.93
CA GLU A 33 -7.96 9.25 -1.97
C GLU A 33 -7.19 8.13 -2.65
N TYR A 34 -7.11 6.98 -2.00
CA TYR A 34 -6.36 5.85 -2.51
C TYR A 34 -7.31 4.77 -2.96
N SER A 35 -7.10 4.28 -4.18
CA SER A 35 -7.93 3.20 -4.69
C SER A 35 -7.33 1.85 -4.31
N TYR A 36 -8.18 0.83 -4.34
CA TYR A 36 -7.69 -0.53 -4.09
C TYR A 36 -6.65 -0.95 -5.11
N ASP A 37 -6.83 -0.54 -6.36
CA ASP A 37 -5.88 -0.90 -7.40
C ASP A 37 -4.50 -0.36 -7.07
N GLU A 38 -4.47 0.89 -6.63
CA GLU A 38 -3.21 1.53 -6.28
C GLU A 38 -2.56 0.82 -5.11
N ILE A 39 -3.34 0.51 -4.09
CA ILE A 39 -2.82 -0.16 -2.90
C ILE A 39 -2.32 -1.55 -3.25
N ARG A 40 -3.07 -2.26 -4.08
CA ARG A 40 -2.66 -3.61 -4.48
C ARG A 40 -1.35 -3.58 -5.25
N LEU A 41 -1.20 -2.61 -6.13
CA LEU A 41 0.03 -2.49 -6.89
C LEU A 41 1.23 -2.25 -5.97
N VAL A 42 1.07 -1.33 -5.04
CA VAL A 42 2.16 -1.02 -4.12
C VAL A 42 2.40 -2.18 -3.16
N ARG A 43 1.34 -2.86 -2.75
CA ARG A 43 1.52 -4.02 -1.87
C ARG A 43 2.34 -5.09 -2.58
N GLY A 44 2.09 -5.29 -3.86
CA GLY A 44 2.87 -6.27 -4.61
C GLY A 44 4.35 -5.94 -4.58
N ARG A 45 4.66 -4.66 -4.78
CA ARG A 45 6.05 -4.22 -4.74
C ARG A 45 6.63 -4.35 -3.34
N TRP A 46 5.83 -4.02 -2.34
CA TRP A 46 6.27 -4.09 -0.96
C TRP A 46 6.62 -5.53 -0.57
N ARG A 47 5.77 -6.46 -0.96
CA ARG A 47 6.02 -7.87 -0.64
C ARG A 47 7.26 -8.38 -1.35
N HIS A 48 7.39 -8.01 -2.61
CA HIS A 48 8.55 -8.44 -3.38
C HIS A 48 9.84 -7.89 -2.76
N LYS A 49 9.78 -6.64 -2.33
CA LYS A 49 10.95 -6.00 -1.76
C LYS A 49 11.34 -6.59 -0.42
N ASN A 50 10.35 -7.00 0.36
CA ASN A 50 10.59 -7.54 1.70
C ASN A 50 10.77 -9.05 1.71
N GLN A 51 10.58 -9.66 0.59
CA GLN A 51 10.73 -11.11 0.49
C GLN A 51 12.20 -11.46 0.32
N MET A 52 12.65 -12.45 1.07
CA MET A 52 14.05 -12.84 1.02
C MET A 52 14.27 -14.07 0.17
#